data_5db73ca8f1d27a7f0a04be784a7cd0e8
#
_entry.id   5db73ca8f1d27a7f0a04be784a7cd0e8
#
_cell.length_a   1.000
_cell.length_b   1.000
_cell.length_c   1.000
_cell.angle_alpha   90.00
_cell.angle_beta   90.00
_cell.angle_gamma   90.00
#
_symmetry.space_group_name_H-M   'P 1'
#
loop_
_entity.id
_entity.type
_entity.pdbx_description
1 polymer ?
#
loop_
_entity_poly.entity_id
_entity_poly.type
_entity_poly.pdbx_seq_one_letter_code
_entity_poly.pdbx_strand_id
1 'polypeptide(L)'
;MRYTPAATLQFPYLKLHQFVYRHSGGLIGSRIIAGRALLLTTTGRRSGQPRTCALIYLKDGERWVVVASNGGSDHPPSWLLNLQAHPGVGVQIGLQKFSARASVASAEERERLWPRVNRHNMGLAPLMHPAARGRYDVYQRHTTREIALVLLERNSEES
;
A
#
# COMPACT_ATOMS: atom_id res chain seq x y z
N MET A 1 -14.20 -12.55 -22.55
CA MET A 1 -13.63 -11.23 -22.82
C MET A 1 -12.30 -11.16 -22.08
N ARG A 2 -11.17 -11.22 -22.79
CA ARG A 2 -9.84 -11.19 -22.16
C ARG A 2 -9.58 -9.75 -21.70
N TYR A 3 -9.49 -9.57 -20.38
CA TYR A 3 -8.99 -8.33 -19.80
C TYR A 3 -7.52 -8.19 -20.21
N THR A 4 -7.25 -7.34 -21.17
CA THR A 4 -5.91 -6.86 -21.43
C THR A 4 -5.58 -5.97 -20.22
N PRO A 5 -4.56 -6.30 -19.41
CA PRO A 5 -4.10 -5.35 -18.42
C PRO A 5 -3.74 -4.09 -19.22
N ALA A 6 -4.45 -3.01 -18.93
CA ALA A 6 -4.09 -1.72 -19.48
C ALA A 6 -2.57 -1.62 -19.32
N ALA A 7 -1.90 -1.49 -20.45
CA ALA A 7 -0.47 -1.33 -20.51
C ALA A 7 -0.09 -0.47 -19.32
N THR A 8 0.92 -0.88 -18.60
CA THR A 8 1.51 -0.15 -17.49
C THR A 8 1.75 1.26 -18.04
N LEU A 9 0.70 2.08 -18.04
CA LEU A 9 0.84 3.50 -18.24
C LEU A 9 1.70 3.89 -17.05
N GLN A 10 2.98 3.92 -17.28
CA GLN A 10 3.94 4.53 -16.39
C GLN A 10 3.55 6.01 -16.38
N PHE A 11 2.55 6.30 -15.54
CA PHE A 11 2.11 7.67 -15.38
C PHE A 11 3.30 8.44 -14.84
N PRO A 12 3.90 9.32 -15.65
CA PRO A 12 5.05 10.10 -15.19
C PRO A 12 4.71 10.90 -13.93
N TYR A 13 3.41 11.17 -13.69
CA TYR A 13 2.94 11.84 -12.50
C TYR A 13 3.08 10.99 -11.21
N LEU A 14 3.04 9.64 -11.30
CA LEU A 14 3.30 8.78 -10.14
C LEU A 14 4.76 8.87 -9.69
N LYS A 15 5.70 8.96 -10.65
CA LYS A 15 7.12 9.19 -10.34
C LYS A 15 7.33 10.59 -9.78
N LEU A 16 6.67 11.59 -10.37
CA LEU A 16 6.70 12.96 -9.88
C LEU A 16 6.06 13.06 -8.50
N HIS A 17 4.93 12.40 -8.27
CA HIS A 17 4.27 12.35 -6.97
C HIS A 17 5.16 11.69 -5.90
N GLN A 18 5.82 10.57 -6.23
CA GLN A 18 6.77 9.93 -5.33
C GLN A 18 7.99 10.83 -5.05
N PHE A 19 8.49 11.52 -6.08
CA PHE A 19 9.59 12.47 -5.93
C PHE A 19 9.20 13.64 -5.03
N VAL A 20 8.06 14.27 -5.29
CA VAL A 20 7.52 15.39 -4.50
C VAL A 20 7.23 14.92 -3.08
N TYR A 21 6.62 13.77 -2.90
CA TYR A 21 6.33 13.18 -1.59
C TYR A 21 7.62 12.98 -0.77
N ARG A 22 8.67 12.43 -1.37
CA ARG A 22 9.97 12.20 -0.69
C ARG A 22 10.65 13.51 -0.30
N HIS A 23 10.60 14.54 -1.15
CA HIS A 23 11.30 15.81 -0.94
C HIS A 23 10.51 16.79 -0.07
N SER A 24 9.19 16.73 -0.09
CA SER A 24 8.33 17.56 0.78
C SER A 24 8.07 16.93 2.16
N GLY A 25 8.71 15.80 2.47
CA GLY A 25 8.43 15.06 3.70
C GLY A 25 6.99 14.54 3.79
N GLY A 26 6.35 14.31 2.66
CA GLY A 26 4.99 13.80 2.59
C GLY A 26 3.89 14.84 2.83
N LEU A 27 4.25 16.09 3.11
CA LEU A 27 3.27 17.16 3.41
C LEU A 27 2.30 17.45 2.27
N ILE A 28 2.77 17.39 1.03
CA ILE A 28 1.97 17.76 -0.15
C ILE A 28 1.18 16.56 -0.69
N GLY A 29 1.71 15.35 -0.59
CA GLY A 29 1.09 14.17 -1.18
C GLY A 29 0.10 13.42 -0.29
N SER A 30 0.34 13.41 1.02
CA SER A 30 -0.43 12.57 1.95
C SER A 30 -1.83 13.09 2.24
N ARG A 31 -2.06 14.39 2.14
CA ARG A 31 -3.35 15.02 2.46
C ARG A 31 -4.23 15.32 1.26
N ILE A 32 -3.64 15.55 0.10
CA ILE A 32 -4.38 16.11 -1.05
C ILE A 32 -4.88 15.03 -2.01
N ILE A 33 -4.15 13.93 -2.21
CA ILE A 33 -4.44 13.01 -3.31
C ILE A 33 -5.08 11.69 -2.86
N ALA A 34 -4.78 11.20 -1.66
CA ALA A 34 -5.23 9.85 -1.26
C ALA A 34 -5.57 9.71 0.24
N GLY A 35 -5.79 10.81 0.95
CA GLY A 35 -6.05 10.77 2.38
C GLY A 35 -4.79 10.43 3.18
N ARG A 36 -4.59 9.17 3.56
CA ARG A 36 -3.42 8.71 4.32
C ARG A 36 -2.56 7.79 3.47
N ALA A 37 -1.43 8.29 3.00
CA ALA A 37 -0.44 7.53 2.25
C ALA A 37 0.87 7.42 3.02
N LEU A 38 1.56 6.30 2.85
CA LEU A 38 2.92 6.07 3.32
C LEU A 38 3.82 5.68 2.14
N LEU A 39 5.12 5.87 2.30
CA LEU A 39 6.12 5.25 1.45
C LEU A 39 6.62 3.98 2.13
N LEU A 40 6.48 2.86 1.45
CA LEU A 40 7.01 1.56 1.86
C LEU A 40 8.26 1.26 1.06
N THR A 41 9.38 1.04 1.73
CA THR A 41 10.64 0.62 1.12
C THR A 41 10.91 -0.84 1.49
N THR A 42 10.94 -1.71 0.48
CA THR A 42 11.23 -3.14 0.61
C THR A 42 12.59 -3.46 -0.01
N THR A 43 13.21 -4.55 0.42
CA THR A 43 14.40 -5.11 -0.23
C THR A 43 13.98 -6.00 -1.39
N GLY A 44 14.45 -5.70 -2.59
CA GLY A 44 14.16 -6.50 -3.77
C GLY A 44 14.65 -7.95 -3.59
N ARG A 45 13.73 -8.91 -3.63
CA ARG A 45 14.03 -10.33 -3.35
C ARG A 45 15.05 -10.96 -4.28
N ARG A 46 15.20 -10.41 -5.50
CA ARG A 46 16.16 -10.90 -6.51
C ARG A 46 17.40 -10.02 -6.59
N SER A 47 17.26 -8.73 -6.42
CA SER A 47 18.35 -7.76 -6.63
C SER A 47 19.04 -7.31 -5.34
N GLY A 48 18.39 -7.49 -4.17
CA GLY A 48 18.83 -6.91 -2.90
C GLY A 48 18.71 -5.38 -2.85
N GLN A 49 18.24 -4.74 -3.91
CA GLN A 49 18.15 -3.28 -3.99
C GLN A 49 16.87 -2.76 -3.34
N PRO A 50 16.89 -1.58 -2.71
CA PRO A 50 15.71 -0.98 -2.13
C PRO A 50 14.70 -0.62 -3.22
N ARG A 51 13.42 -0.91 -2.96
CA ARG A 51 12.28 -0.61 -3.81
C ARG A 51 11.23 0.12 -3.01
N THR A 52 10.90 1.34 -3.41
CA THR A 52 9.95 2.19 -2.69
C THR A 52 8.67 2.39 -3.51
N CYS A 53 7.53 2.23 -2.86
CA CYS A 53 6.22 2.53 -3.42
C CYS A 53 5.36 3.32 -2.43
N ALA A 54 4.38 4.08 -2.95
CA ALA A 54 3.40 4.79 -2.15
C ALA A 54 2.16 3.91 -1.99
N LEU A 55 1.68 3.76 -0.76
CA LEU A 55 0.51 2.95 -0.42
C LEU A 55 -0.41 3.71 0.53
N ILE A 56 -1.71 3.53 0.34
CA ILE A 56 -2.71 4.00 1.31
C ILE A 56 -2.69 3.05 2.50
N TYR A 57 -2.78 3.61 3.70
CA TYR A 57 -2.78 2.83 4.92
C TYR A 57 -3.98 3.12 5.81
N LEU A 58 -4.38 2.12 6.57
CA LEU A 58 -5.29 2.23 7.70
C LEU A 58 -4.49 2.09 9.00
N LYS A 59 -4.77 2.92 9.99
CA LYS A 59 -4.20 2.76 11.34
C LYS A 59 -5.01 1.74 12.14
N ASP A 60 -4.34 0.76 12.74
CA ASP A 60 -4.92 -0.27 13.59
C ASP A 60 -4.10 -0.38 14.89
N GLY A 61 -4.52 0.37 15.91
CA GLY A 61 -3.71 0.53 17.13
C GLY A 61 -2.34 1.15 16.81
N GLU A 62 -1.27 0.48 17.20
CA GLU A 62 0.11 0.90 16.90
C GLU A 62 0.61 0.44 15.54
N ARG A 63 -0.18 -0.35 14.81
CA ARG A 63 0.18 -0.90 13.50
C ARG A 63 -0.40 -0.07 12.35
N TRP A 64 0.21 -0.18 11.19
CA TRP A 64 -0.31 0.32 9.92
C TRP A 64 -0.68 -0.85 9.03
N VAL A 65 -1.82 -0.76 8.37
CA VAL A 65 -2.36 -1.80 7.49
C VAL A 65 -2.33 -1.29 6.06
N VAL A 66 -1.72 -2.05 5.16
CA VAL A 66 -1.71 -1.78 3.72
C VAL A 66 -2.30 -2.96 2.96
N VAL A 67 -2.87 -2.70 1.79
CA VAL A 67 -3.61 -3.68 1.00
C VAL A 67 -2.83 -4.05 -0.26
N ALA A 68 -2.53 -5.34 -0.42
CA ALA A 68 -1.78 -5.85 -1.57
C ALA A 68 -2.70 -6.15 -2.77
N SER A 69 -3.51 -5.15 -3.17
CA SER A 69 -4.53 -5.34 -4.20
C SER A 69 -3.98 -5.46 -5.61
N ASN A 70 -2.90 -4.75 -5.92
CA ASN A 70 -2.37 -4.66 -7.30
C ASN A 70 -3.47 -4.41 -8.35
N GLY A 71 -4.47 -3.56 -8.01
CA GLY A 71 -5.59 -3.25 -8.88
C GLY A 71 -6.51 -4.43 -9.22
N GLY A 72 -6.48 -5.51 -8.41
CA GLY A 72 -7.25 -6.74 -8.68
C GLY A 72 -6.60 -7.68 -9.68
N SER A 73 -5.32 -7.49 -10.02
CA SER A 73 -4.55 -8.42 -10.84
C SER A 73 -4.41 -9.79 -10.16
N ASP A 74 -4.36 -10.87 -10.97
CA ASP A 74 -4.08 -12.23 -10.49
C ASP A 74 -2.66 -12.39 -9.94
N HIS A 75 -1.77 -11.46 -10.29
CA HIS A 75 -0.41 -11.41 -9.75
C HIS A 75 -0.35 -10.49 -8.52
N PRO A 76 0.23 -10.96 -7.41
CA PRO A 76 0.47 -10.10 -6.25
C PRO A 76 1.48 -9.00 -6.60
N PRO A 77 1.43 -7.84 -5.93
CA PRO A 77 2.40 -6.79 -6.15
C PRO A 77 3.81 -7.24 -5.74
N SER A 78 4.82 -6.76 -6.46
CA SER A 78 6.21 -7.15 -6.21
C SER A 78 6.69 -6.82 -4.80
N TRP A 79 6.18 -5.73 -4.21
CA TRP A 79 6.54 -5.35 -2.85
C TRP A 79 6.06 -6.37 -1.80
N LEU A 80 4.90 -7.05 -2.03
CA LEU A 80 4.44 -8.12 -1.15
C LEU A 80 5.41 -9.30 -1.19
N LEU A 81 5.82 -9.72 -2.37
CA LEU A 81 6.79 -10.81 -2.53
C LEU A 81 8.15 -10.46 -1.93
N ASN A 82 8.56 -9.20 -2.02
CA ASN A 82 9.79 -8.73 -1.42
C ASN A 82 9.75 -8.82 0.11
N LEU A 83 8.69 -8.31 0.75
CA LEU A 83 8.60 -8.35 2.21
C LEU A 83 8.34 -9.76 2.77
N GLN A 84 7.76 -10.66 1.99
CA GLN A 84 7.68 -12.08 2.38
C GLN A 84 9.06 -12.74 2.43
N ALA A 85 9.95 -12.35 1.51
CA ALA A 85 11.35 -12.80 1.52
C ALA A 85 12.20 -12.06 2.57
N HIS A 86 11.96 -10.75 2.73
CA HIS A 86 12.71 -9.87 3.64
C HIS A 86 11.72 -9.00 4.43
N PRO A 87 11.27 -9.42 5.62
CA PRO A 87 10.21 -8.75 6.36
C PRO A 87 10.62 -7.42 7.00
N GLY A 88 11.90 -7.10 7.07
CA GLY A 88 12.37 -5.77 7.48
C GLY A 88 12.12 -4.75 6.37
N VAL A 89 11.39 -3.69 6.68
CA VAL A 89 11.00 -2.65 5.73
C VAL A 89 11.24 -1.25 6.29
N GLY A 90 11.45 -0.29 5.39
CA GLY A 90 11.43 1.12 5.73
C GLY A 90 10.04 1.72 5.51
N VAL A 91 9.61 2.58 6.41
CA VAL A 91 8.33 3.29 6.33
C VAL A 91 8.57 4.79 6.47
N GLN A 92 7.91 5.57 5.62
CA GLN A 92 7.87 7.03 5.77
C GLN A 92 6.43 7.52 5.76
N ILE A 93 6.05 8.25 6.80
CA ILE A 93 4.73 8.88 6.93
C ILE A 93 4.97 10.35 7.27
N GLY A 94 4.65 11.24 6.35
CA GLY A 94 4.99 12.64 6.48
C GLY A 94 6.52 12.82 6.59
N LEU A 95 6.95 13.46 7.65
CA LEU A 95 8.38 13.66 7.97
C LEU A 95 9.01 12.50 8.73
N GLN A 96 8.19 11.61 9.29
CA GLN A 96 8.70 10.50 10.11
C GLN A 96 9.16 9.36 9.21
N LYS A 97 10.40 8.92 9.46
CA LYS A 97 10.98 7.71 8.83
C LYS A 97 11.35 6.75 9.95
N PHE A 98 11.00 5.49 9.78
CA PHE A 98 11.29 4.45 10.75
C PHE A 98 11.40 3.09 10.10
N SER A 99 12.08 2.17 10.77
CA SER A 99 12.11 0.76 10.41
C SER A 99 10.92 0.03 11.00
N ALA A 100 10.39 -0.91 10.25
CA ALA A 100 9.26 -1.71 10.66
C ALA A 100 9.46 -3.19 10.27
N ARG A 101 8.75 -4.05 10.96
CA ARG A 101 8.57 -5.45 10.55
C ARG A 101 7.22 -5.60 9.88
N ALA A 102 7.23 -6.18 8.69
CA ALA A 102 6.03 -6.48 7.92
C ALA A 102 5.60 -7.94 8.12
N SER A 103 4.31 -8.16 8.26
CA SER A 103 3.70 -9.50 8.29
C SER A 103 2.40 -9.51 7.51
N VAL A 104 2.07 -10.65 6.91
CA VAL A 104 0.76 -10.86 6.28
C VAL A 104 -0.25 -11.15 7.39
N ALA A 105 -1.39 -10.49 7.35
CA ALA A 105 -2.47 -10.69 8.31
C ALA A 105 -2.96 -12.15 8.29
N SER A 106 -3.25 -12.69 9.46
CA SER A 106 -3.94 -13.97 9.58
C SER A 106 -5.35 -13.89 9.01
N ALA A 107 -6.00 -15.01 8.79
CA ALA A 107 -7.39 -15.05 8.32
C ALA A 107 -8.34 -14.28 9.27
N GLU A 108 -8.16 -14.44 10.57
CA GLU A 108 -8.94 -13.74 11.60
C GLU A 108 -8.70 -12.22 11.58
N GLU A 109 -7.43 -11.80 11.48
CA GLU A 109 -7.08 -10.38 11.36
C GLU A 109 -7.63 -9.78 10.07
N ARG A 110 -7.54 -10.52 8.96
CA ARG A 110 -8.09 -10.11 7.68
C ARG A 110 -9.61 -9.94 7.75
N GLU A 111 -10.34 -10.88 8.34
CA GLU A 111 -11.79 -10.81 8.51
C GLU A 111 -12.19 -9.55 9.29
N ARG A 112 -11.50 -9.25 10.37
CA ARG A 112 -11.71 -8.05 11.19
C ARG A 112 -11.38 -6.75 10.45
N LEU A 113 -10.30 -6.74 9.68
CA LEU A 113 -9.75 -5.53 9.07
C LEU A 113 -10.34 -5.24 7.68
N TRP A 114 -10.78 -6.25 6.94
CA TRP A 114 -11.26 -6.09 5.56
C TRP A 114 -12.40 -5.08 5.42
N PRO A 115 -13.46 -5.11 6.26
CA PRO A 115 -14.51 -4.10 6.19
C PRO A 115 -14.01 -2.69 6.50
N ARG A 116 -12.99 -2.58 7.35
CA ARG A 116 -12.39 -1.28 7.73
C ARG A 116 -11.59 -0.68 6.59
N VAL A 117 -10.74 -1.46 5.92
CA VAL A 117 -9.95 -0.96 4.79
C VAL A 117 -10.83 -0.60 3.60
N ASN A 118 -11.93 -1.33 3.37
CA ASN A 118 -12.90 -1.01 2.32
C ASN A 118 -13.66 0.28 2.56
N ARG A 119 -14.01 0.56 3.83
CA ARG A 119 -14.70 1.81 4.21
C ARG A 119 -13.74 2.98 4.34
N HIS A 120 -12.44 2.70 4.51
CA HIS A 120 -11.45 3.75 4.64
C HIS A 120 -11.43 4.61 3.40
N ASN A 121 -11.92 5.83 3.56
CA ASN A 121 -12.06 6.76 2.45
C ASN A 121 -10.68 7.19 1.94
N MET A 122 -10.52 7.13 0.65
CA MET A 122 -9.28 7.50 -0.03
C MET A 122 -9.19 9.02 -0.30
N GLY A 123 -9.62 9.84 0.64
CA GLY A 123 -9.58 11.31 0.52
C GLY A 123 -10.52 11.80 -0.58
N LEU A 124 -10.02 12.62 -1.51
CA LEU A 124 -10.82 13.17 -2.62
C LEU A 124 -11.08 12.18 -3.77
N ALA A 125 -10.46 11.01 -3.76
CA ALA A 125 -10.62 10.04 -4.85
C ALA A 125 -12.08 9.61 -5.10
N PRO A 126 -12.95 9.41 -4.08
CA PRO A 126 -14.36 9.13 -4.30
C PRO A 126 -15.15 10.31 -4.86
N LEU A 127 -14.68 11.53 -4.66
CA LEU A 127 -15.29 12.72 -5.24
C LEU A 127 -14.94 12.85 -6.73
N MET A 128 -13.71 12.48 -7.08
CA MET A 128 -13.21 12.51 -8.46
C MET A 128 -13.67 11.30 -9.28
N HIS A 129 -13.89 10.16 -8.63
CA HIS A 129 -14.34 8.93 -9.29
C HIS A 129 -15.20 8.07 -8.36
N PRO A 130 -16.52 7.99 -8.60
CA PRO A 130 -17.45 7.26 -7.72
C PRO A 130 -17.09 5.79 -7.50
N ALA A 131 -16.43 5.14 -8.48
CA ALA A 131 -15.97 3.76 -8.38
C ALA A 131 -14.80 3.55 -7.38
N ALA A 132 -14.28 4.64 -6.79
CA ALA A 132 -13.23 4.51 -5.76
C ALA A 132 -13.76 4.02 -4.41
N ARG A 133 -15.08 4.06 -4.20
CA ARG A 133 -15.71 3.53 -2.97
C ARG A 133 -15.76 2.01 -3.01
N GLY A 134 -15.39 1.36 -1.91
CA GLY A 134 -15.42 -0.10 -1.82
C GLY A 134 -14.49 -0.80 -2.82
N ARG A 135 -13.41 -0.13 -3.23
CA ARG A 135 -12.53 -0.56 -4.32
C ARG A 135 -11.89 -1.92 -4.07
N TYR A 136 -11.54 -2.24 -2.82
CA TYR A 136 -10.87 -3.51 -2.53
C TYR A 136 -11.82 -4.70 -2.72
N ASP A 137 -13.11 -4.57 -2.42
CA ASP A 137 -14.11 -5.59 -2.75
C ASP A 137 -14.27 -5.77 -4.26
N VAL A 138 -14.24 -4.66 -5.01
CA VAL A 138 -14.24 -4.71 -6.48
C VAL A 138 -13.00 -5.45 -6.98
N TYR A 139 -11.83 -5.11 -6.47
CA TYR A 139 -10.58 -5.77 -6.84
C TYR A 139 -10.57 -7.26 -6.47
N GLN A 140 -11.12 -7.62 -5.30
CA GLN A 140 -11.22 -9.02 -4.88
C GLN A 140 -12.12 -9.83 -5.82
N ARG A 141 -13.17 -9.25 -6.38
CA ARG A 141 -14.02 -9.92 -7.36
C ARG A 141 -13.37 -10.13 -8.73
N HIS A 142 -12.30 -9.39 -9.04
CA HIS A 142 -11.58 -9.51 -10.32
C HIS A 142 -10.45 -10.56 -10.29
N THR A 143 -10.15 -11.12 -9.14
CA THR A 143 -9.06 -12.09 -8.98
C THR A 143 -9.49 -13.27 -8.13
N THR A 144 -8.95 -14.45 -8.43
CA THR A 144 -9.16 -15.67 -7.63
C THR A 144 -8.22 -15.76 -6.44
N ARG A 145 -7.09 -15.01 -6.44
CA ARG A 145 -6.22 -14.95 -5.27
C ARG A 145 -6.88 -14.15 -4.15
N GLU A 146 -6.63 -14.54 -2.91
CA GLU A 146 -6.99 -13.71 -1.78
C GLU A 146 -6.06 -12.47 -1.74
N ILE A 147 -6.65 -11.28 -1.75
CA ILE A 147 -5.90 -10.04 -1.59
C ILE A 147 -5.42 -9.94 -0.14
N ALA A 148 -4.11 -9.98 0.03
CA ALA A 148 -3.49 -9.94 1.35
C ALA A 148 -3.57 -8.54 1.97
N LEU A 149 -3.81 -8.50 3.28
CA LEU A 149 -3.52 -7.34 4.12
C LEU A 149 -2.14 -7.53 4.74
N VAL A 150 -1.38 -6.46 4.81
CA VAL A 150 -0.05 -6.46 5.41
C VAL A 150 -0.04 -5.52 6.60
N LEU A 151 0.44 -6.03 7.72
CA LEU A 151 0.60 -5.31 8.97
C LEU A 151 2.05 -4.83 9.09
N LEU A 152 2.23 -3.56 9.41
CA LEU A 152 3.53 -2.94 9.62
C LEU A 152 3.64 -2.54 11.09
N GLU A 153 4.60 -3.12 11.81
CA GLU A 153 4.89 -2.82 13.21
C GLU A 153 6.24 -2.12 13.32
N ARG A 154 6.26 -0.96 13.99
CA ARG A 154 7.52 -0.25 14.23
C ARG A 154 8.46 -1.09 15.06
N ASN A 155 9.74 -1.12 14.71
CA ASN A 155 10.76 -1.76 15.54
C ASN A 155 10.95 -0.96 16.83
N SER A 156 10.98 -1.66 17.97
CA SER A 156 11.05 -1.06 19.32
C SER A 156 12.39 -0.39 19.64
N GLU A 157 13.40 -0.56 18.79
CA GLU A 157 14.77 -0.11 19.07
C GLU A 157 15.10 1.29 18.53
N GLU A 158 14.15 1.98 17.88
CA GLU A 158 14.34 3.34 17.35
C GLU A 158 13.48 4.36 18.12
N SER A 159 13.79 4.56 19.40
CA SER A 159 13.25 5.66 20.23
C SER A 159 14.26 6.75 20.40
#